data_9e502c5dcf4b691532c2707a49f55eb9
#
_entry.id   9e502c5dcf4b691532c2707a49f55eb9
#
_cell.length_a   1.000
_cell.length_b   1.000
_cell.length_c   1.000
_cell.angle_alpha   90.00
_cell.angle_beta   90.00
_cell.angle_gamma   90.00
#
_symmetry.space_group_name_H-M   'P 1'
#
loop_
_entity.id
_entity.type
_entity.pdbx_description
1 polymer ?
#
loop_
_entity_poly.entity_id
_entity_poly.type
_entity_poly.pdbx_seq_one_letter_code
_entity_poly.pdbx_strand_id
1 'polypeptide(L)'
;MTLSEPLKFIAKVPAITALFWLIKVLSTTVGETSADYLNTLFADVFGFGEVTAFSVVTAISVLTLAALLVAQLSAPAYRRWLYWPAIVFVSIVGTLVTDGLHDLLGVELWVTTVAFGVMLGAVLLLWFLSEKTLAMKSIVSPRQEVFYWTAVLATFALGTSAG
;
A
#
# COMPACT_ATOMS: atom_id res chain seq x y z
N MET A 1 -4.34 9.87 46.06
CA MET A 1 -5.03 10.49 44.90
C MET A 1 -4.03 10.43 43.74
N THR A 2 -3.95 9.29 43.06
CA THR A 2 -3.04 9.03 41.95
C THR A 2 -3.63 9.65 40.70
N LEU A 3 -3.03 10.73 40.22
CA LEU A 3 -3.33 11.32 38.93
C LEU A 3 -2.99 10.26 37.87
N SER A 4 -4.04 9.70 37.25
CA SER A 4 -3.89 8.85 36.08
C SER A 4 -3.23 9.68 34.97
N GLU A 5 -1.96 9.36 34.66
CA GLU A 5 -1.30 9.89 33.45
C GLU A 5 -2.21 9.63 32.25
N PRO A 6 -2.48 10.63 31.40
CA PRO A 6 -3.25 10.38 30.18
C PRO A 6 -2.46 9.40 29.33
N LEU A 7 -3.07 8.26 28.96
CA LEU A 7 -2.53 7.30 28.00
C LEU A 7 -2.10 8.08 26.75
N LYS A 8 -0.80 8.22 26.59
CA LYS A 8 -0.18 8.87 25.43
C LYS A 8 -0.42 7.98 24.23
N PHE A 9 -1.49 8.25 23.48
CA PHE A 9 -1.73 7.55 22.22
C PHE A 9 -0.55 7.82 21.28
N ILE A 10 0.22 6.78 21.01
CA ILE A 10 1.39 6.86 20.14
C ILE A 10 0.91 6.61 18.71
N ALA A 11 1.09 7.59 17.82
CA ALA A 11 0.71 7.46 16.42
C ALA A 11 1.43 6.26 15.77
N LYS A 12 0.72 5.48 14.96
CA LYS A 12 1.23 4.31 14.24
C LYS A 12 1.76 4.64 12.86
N VAL A 13 1.62 5.88 12.43
CA VAL A 13 2.11 6.40 11.14
C VAL A 13 3.07 7.58 11.39
N PRO A 14 4.00 7.86 10.46
CA PRO A 14 4.95 8.96 10.61
C PRO A 14 4.26 10.32 10.53
N ALA A 15 4.92 11.35 11.09
CA ALA A 15 4.49 12.73 10.92
C ALA A 15 4.58 13.16 9.45
N ILE A 16 3.54 13.86 8.97
CA ILE A 16 3.50 14.41 7.62
C ILE A 16 4.42 15.63 7.54
N THR A 17 5.58 15.45 6.92
CA THR A 17 6.59 16.46 6.69
C THR A 17 6.95 16.51 5.20
N ALA A 18 7.72 17.51 4.77
CA ALA A 18 8.26 17.53 3.41
C ALA A 18 9.10 16.27 3.10
N LEU A 19 9.88 15.79 4.08
CA LEU A 19 10.65 14.54 3.96
C LEU A 19 9.75 13.32 3.82
N PHE A 20 8.61 13.27 4.53
CA PHE A 20 7.63 12.19 4.36
C PHE A 20 7.15 12.11 2.91
N TRP A 21 6.76 13.24 2.32
CA TRP A 21 6.30 13.27 0.92
C TRP A 21 7.41 12.91 -0.07
N LEU A 22 8.63 13.39 0.17
CA LEU A 22 9.78 13.04 -0.68
C LEU A 22 10.01 11.52 -0.69
N ILE A 23 10.09 10.90 0.49
CA ILE A 23 10.29 9.44 0.60
C ILE A 23 9.09 8.70 -0.01
N LYS A 24 7.86 9.21 0.18
CA LYS A 24 6.65 8.60 -0.38
C LYS A 24 6.69 8.55 -1.91
N VAL A 25 7.06 9.67 -2.56
CA VAL A 25 7.21 9.74 -4.02
C VAL A 25 8.33 8.82 -4.51
N LEU A 26 9.50 8.86 -3.85
CA LEU A 26 10.60 7.95 -4.20
C LEU A 26 10.21 6.47 -4.04
N SER A 27 9.44 6.14 -3.00
CA SER A 27 8.95 4.78 -2.80
C SER A 27 8.00 4.30 -3.90
N THR A 28 7.23 5.22 -4.51
CA THR A 28 6.37 4.91 -5.67
C THR A 28 7.23 4.48 -6.85
N THR A 29 8.20 5.31 -7.24
CA THR A 29 9.11 5.01 -8.36
C THR A 29 9.89 3.72 -8.14
N VAL A 30 10.42 3.52 -6.91
CA VAL A 30 11.13 2.26 -6.56
C VAL A 30 10.19 1.07 -6.68
N GLY A 31 8.93 1.20 -6.26
CA GLY A 31 7.96 0.11 -6.33
C GLY A 31 7.62 -0.30 -7.76
N GLU A 32 7.29 0.67 -8.63
CA GLU A 32 7.02 0.44 -10.06
C GLU A 32 8.23 -0.21 -10.75
N THR A 33 9.39 0.44 -10.68
CA THR A 33 10.62 -0.10 -11.29
C THR A 33 10.98 -1.49 -10.75
N SER A 34 10.69 -1.77 -9.47
CA SER A 34 10.95 -3.11 -8.90
C SER A 34 9.98 -4.15 -9.43
N ALA A 35 8.71 -3.81 -9.65
CA ALA A 35 7.74 -4.73 -10.23
C ALA A 35 8.18 -5.17 -11.64
N ASP A 36 8.52 -4.21 -12.50
CA ASP A 36 9.01 -4.46 -13.86
C ASP A 36 10.30 -5.28 -13.88
N TYR A 37 11.27 -4.85 -13.06
CA TYR A 37 12.55 -5.54 -12.98
C TYR A 37 12.42 -6.99 -12.50
N LEU A 38 11.59 -7.25 -11.48
CA LEU A 38 11.37 -8.60 -10.99
C LEU A 38 10.67 -9.48 -12.04
N ASN A 39 9.67 -8.95 -12.74
CA ASN A 39 9.01 -9.68 -13.82
C ASN A 39 10.00 -10.07 -14.91
N THR A 40 10.82 -9.14 -15.39
CA THR A 40 11.87 -9.38 -16.38
C THR A 40 12.91 -10.38 -15.85
N LEU A 41 13.37 -10.23 -14.62
CA LEU A 41 14.35 -11.12 -14.00
C LEU A 41 13.84 -12.58 -13.95
N PHE A 42 12.59 -12.77 -13.53
CA PHE A 42 12.00 -14.10 -13.42
C PHE A 42 11.72 -14.71 -14.80
N ALA A 43 11.34 -13.92 -15.78
CA ALA A 43 11.13 -14.38 -17.15
C ALA A 43 12.45 -14.75 -17.83
N ASP A 44 13.43 -13.85 -17.83
CA ASP A 44 14.66 -13.99 -18.64
C ASP A 44 15.74 -14.83 -17.96
N VAL A 45 15.99 -14.58 -16.65
CA VAL A 45 17.11 -15.24 -15.95
C VAL A 45 16.70 -16.62 -15.43
N PHE A 46 15.49 -16.75 -14.87
CA PHE A 46 15.00 -18.03 -14.37
C PHE A 46 14.26 -18.85 -15.43
N GLY A 47 14.06 -18.29 -16.63
CA GLY A 47 13.45 -19.00 -17.76
C GLY A 47 11.96 -19.31 -17.57
N PHE A 48 11.26 -18.58 -16.70
CA PHE A 48 9.81 -18.70 -16.59
C PHE A 48 9.16 -18.03 -17.82
N GLY A 49 8.04 -18.60 -18.30
CA GLY A 49 7.22 -17.85 -19.26
C GLY A 49 6.63 -16.59 -18.59
N GLU A 50 6.35 -15.53 -19.38
CA GLU A 50 5.89 -14.22 -18.89
C GLU A 50 4.75 -14.31 -17.87
N VAL A 51 3.69 -15.07 -18.17
CA VAL A 51 2.54 -15.26 -17.26
C VAL A 51 2.95 -15.95 -15.95
N THR A 52 3.88 -16.93 -16.02
CA THR A 52 4.36 -17.62 -14.82
C THR A 52 5.24 -16.71 -13.98
N ALA A 53 6.15 -15.96 -14.61
CA ALA A 53 6.99 -14.96 -13.93
C ALA A 53 6.13 -13.94 -13.21
N PHE A 54 5.15 -13.34 -13.89
CA PHE A 54 4.20 -12.39 -13.34
C PHE A 54 3.44 -12.97 -12.13
N SER A 55 2.93 -14.20 -12.26
CA SER A 55 2.17 -14.86 -11.19
C SER A 55 3.03 -15.13 -9.96
N VAL A 56 4.27 -15.58 -10.14
CA VAL A 56 5.23 -15.85 -9.05
C VAL A 56 5.63 -14.56 -8.35
N VAL A 57 6.00 -13.52 -9.11
CA VAL A 57 6.38 -12.21 -8.58
C VAL A 57 5.21 -11.59 -7.79
N THR A 58 4.00 -11.67 -8.35
CA THR A 58 2.78 -11.18 -7.67
C THR A 58 2.54 -11.95 -6.36
N ALA A 59 2.61 -13.28 -6.38
CA ALA A 59 2.40 -14.09 -5.18
C ALA A 59 3.42 -13.76 -4.08
N ILE A 60 4.72 -13.69 -4.42
CA ILE A 60 5.78 -13.33 -3.47
C ILE A 60 5.56 -11.92 -2.91
N SER A 61 5.23 -10.95 -3.76
CA SER A 61 5.01 -9.56 -3.36
C SER A 61 3.80 -9.42 -2.43
N VAL A 62 2.68 -10.09 -2.74
CA VAL A 62 1.47 -10.09 -1.89
C VAL A 62 1.75 -10.75 -0.55
N LEU A 63 2.43 -11.90 -0.52
CA LEU A 63 2.78 -12.59 0.73
C LEU A 63 3.73 -11.75 1.60
N THR A 64 4.71 -11.08 0.99
CA THR A 64 5.63 -10.18 1.69
C THR A 64 4.90 -8.96 2.24
N LEU A 65 4.02 -8.34 1.44
CA LEU A 65 3.18 -7.24 1.90
C LEU A 65 2.30 -7.67 3.07
N ALA A 66 1.63 -8.82 2.96
CA ALA A 66 0.78 -9.34 4.03
C ALA A 66 1.58 -9.55 5.34
N ALA A 67 2.77 -10.13 5.26
CA ALA A 67 3.65 -10.31 6.42
C ALA A 67 4.06 -8.96 7.05
N LEU A 68 4.45 -7.97 6.22
CA LEU A 68 4.79 -6.62 6.66
C LEU A 68 3.60 -5.92 7.32
N LEU A 69 2.40 -6.02 6.74
CA LEU A 69 1.19 -5.42 7.30
C LEU A 69 0.79 -6.08 8.62
N VAL A 70 0.87 -7.41 8.72
CA VAL A 70 0.62 -8.12 9.99
C VAL A 70 1.61 -7.66 11.07
N ALA A 71 2.90 -7.56 10.74
CA ALA A 71 3.92 -7.05 11.67
C ALA A 71 3.67 -5.58 12.05
N GLN A 72 3.27 -4.74 11.10
CA GLN A 72 2.97 -3.33 11.31
C GLN A 72 1.72 -3.16 12.19
N LEU A 73 0.63 -3.88 11.91
CA LEU A 73 -0.61 -3.85 12.69
C LEU A 73 -0.39 -4.35 14.13
N SER A 74 0.52 -5.30 14.32
CA SER A 74 0.89 -5.84 15.63
C SER A 74 1.82 -4.90 16.42
N ALA A 75 2.47 -3.95 15.75
CA ALA A 75 3.38 -3.02 16.42
C ALA A 75 2.60 -2.01 17.28
N PRO A 76 3.03 -1.73 18.54
CA PRO A 76 2.32 -0.80 19.42
C PRO A 76 2.49 0.67 19.02
N ALA A 77 3.47 0.98 18.17
CA ALA A 77 3.84 2.33 17.75
C ALA A 77 4.46 2.31 16.35
N TYR A 78 4.59 3.48 15.73
CA TYR A 78 5.29 3.65 14.46
C TYR A 78 6.71 3.06 14.53
N ARG A 79 7.01 2.18 13.57
CA ARG A 79 8.34 1.61 13.34
C ARG A 79 8.76 1.84 11.91
N ARG A 80 9.75 2.72 11.70
CA ARG A 80 10.22 3.09 10.36
C ARG A 80 10.62 1.89 9.49
N TRP A 81 11.22 0.85 10.09
CA TRP A 81 11.68 -0.37 9.40
C TRP A 81 10.56 -1.36 9.04
N LEU A 82 9.33 -1.12 9.48
CA LEU A 82 8.13 -1.84 9.03
C LEU A 82 7.32 -0.97 8.08
N TYR A 83 7.15 0.30 8.41
CA TYR A 83 6.31 1.21 7.66
C TYR A 83 6.82 1.45 6.23
N TRP A 84 8.10 1.82 6.06
CA TRP A 84 8.63 2.17 4.74
C TRP A 84 8.77 0.98 3.80
N PRO A 85 9.25 -0.21 4.22
CA PRO A 85 9.15 -1.40 3.39
C PRO A 85 7.71 -1.75 3.01
N ALA A 86 6.73 -1.62 3.93
CA ALA A 86 5.33 -1.83 3.60
C ALA A 86 4.85 -0.86 2.50
N ILE A 87 5.25 0.43 2.53
CA ILE A 87 4.94 1.42 1.48
C ILE A 87 5.51 0.97 0.13
N VAL A 88 6.77 0.51 0.07
CA VAL A 88 7.38 0.01 -1.16
C VAL A 88 6.61 -1.21 -1.70
N PHE A 89 6.29 -2.17 -0.84
CA PHE A 89 5.53 -3.35 -1.26
C PHE A 89 4.07 -3.05 -1.61
N VAL A 90 3.44 -2.05 -1.00
CA VAL A 90 2.13 -1.55 -1.45
C VAL A 90 2.22 -0.96 -2.85
N SER A 91 3.31 -0.23 -3.18
CA SER A 91 3.54 0.26 -4.53
C SER A 91 3.71 -0.89 -5.52
N ILE A 92 4.60 -1.86 -5.24
CA ILE A 92 4.81 -3.04 -6.08
C ILE A 92 3.48 -3.78 -6.33
N VAL A 93 2.73 -4.08 -5.27
CA VAL A 93 1.46 -4.81 -5.39
C VAL A 93 0.41 -3.98 -6.12
N GLY A 94 0.35 -2.66 -5.88
CA GLY A 94 -0.56 -1.76 -6.60
C GLY A 94 -0.32 -1.77 -8.10
N THR A 95 0.95 -1.68 -8.52
CA THR A 95 1.39 -1.80 -9.93
C THR A 95 1.00 -3.17 -10.49
N LEU A 96 1.42 -4.27 -9.84
CA LEU A 96 1.13 -5.62 -10.32
C LEU A 96 -0.37 -5.91 -10.45
N VAL A 97 -1.21 -5.37 -9.56
CA VAL A 97 -2.68 -5.51 -9.68
C VAL A 97 -3.20 -4.77 -10.91
N THR A 98 -2.73 -3.57 -11.17
CA THR A 98 -3.14 -2.78 -12.34
C THR A 98 -2.68 -3.43 -13.64
N ASP A 99 -1.40 -3.84 -13.71
CA ASP A 99 -0.81 -4.51 -14.88
C ASP A 99 -1.50 -5.84 -15.15
N GLY A 100 -1.75 -6.64 -14.10
CA GLY A 100 -2.49 -7.89 -14.24
C GLY A 100 -3.91 -7.71 -14.79
N LEU A 101 -4.61 -6.64 -14.41
CA LEU A 101 -5.92 -6.32 -14.97
C LEU A 101 -5.82 -5.86 -16.43
N HIS A 102 -4.80 -5.08 -16.77
CA HIS A 102 -4.61 -4.56 -18.12
C HIS A 102 -4.01 -5.62 -19.05
N ASP A 103 -2.86 -6.18 -18.72
CA ASP A 103 -2.07 -7.02 -19.62
C ASP A 103 -2.59 -8.45 -19.73
N LEU A 104 -3.10 -9.03 -18.62
CA LEU A 104 -3.59 -10.41 -18.62
C LEU A 104 -5.09 -10.51 -18.89
N LEU A 105 -5.89 -9.55 -18.41
CA LEU A 105 -7.34 -9.58 -18.52
C LEU A 105 -7.89 -8.61 -19.60
N GLY A 106 -7.02 -7.78 -20.21
CA GLY A 106 -7.40 -6.84 -21.26
C GLY A 106 -8.32 -5.71 -20.79
N VAL A 107 -8.31 -5.39 -19.48
CA VAL A 107 -9.15 -4.33 -18.94
C VAL A 107 -8.54 -2.97 -19.31
N GLU A 108 -9.32 -2.11 -19.93
CA GLU A 108 -8.89 -0.76 -20.30
C GLU A 108 -8.47 0.06 -19.05
N LEU A 109 -7.35 0.79 -19.13
CA LEU A 109 -6.80 1.57 -18.01
C LEU A 109 -7.79 2.60 -17.43
N TRP A 110 -8.64 3.22 -18.27
CA TRP A 110 -9.66 4.14 -17.77
C TRP A 110 -10.71 3.44 -16.89
N VAL A 111 -11.04 2.16 -17.20
CA VAL A 111 -11.98 1.36 -16.38
C VAL A 111 -11.39 1.08 -15.02
N THR A 112 -10.12 0.65 -14.98
CA THR A 112 -9.40 0.42 -13.71
C THR A 112 -9.21 1.71 -12.92
N THR A 113 -8.93 2.84 -13.59
CA THR A 113 -8.87 4.17 -12.97
C THR A 113 -10.18 4.54 -12.28
N VAL A 114 -11.32 4.40 -12.98
CA VAL A 114 -12.63 4.66 -12.40
C VAL A 114 -12.92 3.70 -11.24
N ALA A 115 -12.66 2.41 -11.42
CA ALA A 115 -12.89 1.39 -10.39
C ALA A 115 -12.09 1.66 -9.11
N PHE A 116 -10.77 1.94 -9.23
CA PHE A 116 -9.92 2.26 -8.07
C PHE A 116 -10.28 3.62 -7.45
N GLY A 117 -10.70 4.59 -8.27
CA GLY A 117 -11.20 5.88 -7.76
C GLY A 117 -12.47 5.71 -6.92
N VAL A 118 -13.44 4.92 -7.40
CA VAL A 118 -14.67 4.59 -6.65
C VAL A 118 -14.34 3.81 -5.39
N MET A 119 -13.43 2.81 -5.48
CA MET A 119 -12.98 2.03 -4.32
C MET A 119 -12.33 2.93 -3.26
N LEU A 120 -11.43 3.83 -3.67
CA LEU A 120 -10.79 4.78 -2.76
C LEU A 120 -11.82 5.69 -2.10
N GLY A 121 -12.76 6.25 -2.88
CA GLY A 121 -13.86 7.06 -2.36
C GLY A 121 -14.72 6.32 -1.33
N ALA A 122 -15.06 5.06 -1.61
CA ALA A 122 -15.81 4.21 -0.70
C ALA A 122 -15.03 3.92 0.59
N VAL A 123 -13.74 3.60 0.51
CA VAL A 123 -12.86 3.36 1.68
C VAL A 123 -12.80 4.62 2.55
N LEU A 124 -12.56 5.80 1.97
CA LEU A 124 -12.49 7.05 2.71
C LEU A 124 -13.84 7.41 3.35
N LEU A 125 -14.95 7.19 2.65
CA LEU A 125 -16.29 7.40 3.18
C LEU A 125 -16.57 6.47 4.37
N LEU A 126 -16.32 5.18 4.22
CA LEU A 126 -16.49 4.19 5.30
C LEU A 126 -15.60 4.52 6.50
N TRP A 127 -14.36 4.92 6.25
CA TRP A 127 -13.46 5.39 7.32
C TRP A 127 -14.05 6.60 8.04
N PHE A 128 -14.46 7.63 7.31
CA PHE A 128 -15.06 8.82 7.91
C PHE A 128 -16.35 8.52 8.68
N LEU A 129 -17.23 7.70 8.14
CA LEU A 129 -18.48 7.31 8.82
C LEU A 129 -18.20 6.53 10.10
N SER A 130 -17.15 5.74 10.11
CA SER A 130 -16.75 4.88 11.23
C SER A 130 -16.02 5.63 12.34
N GLU A 131 -15.04 6.45 11.98
CA GLU A 131 -14.11 7.09 12.93
C GLU A 131 -14.33 8.61 13.09
N LYS A 132 -15.22 9.19 12.26
CA LYS A 132 -15.53 10.64 12.20
C LYS A 132 -14.33 11.55 11.95
N THR A 133 -13.20 10.98 11.53
CA THR A 133 -11.97 11.70 11.19
C THR A 133 -11.16 10.92 10.16
N LEU A 134 -10.49 11.66 9.27
CA LEU A 134 -9.49 11.12 8.32
C LEU A 134 -8.08 11.60 8.69
N ALA A 135 -7.89 12.17 9.87
CA ALA A 135 -6.61 12.75 10.27
C ALA A 135 -5.58 11.65 10.54
N MET A 136 -4.47 11.66 9.83
CA MET A 136 -3.39 10.67 10.01
C MET A 136 -2.82 10.66 11.43
N LYS A 137 -2.81 11.81 12.11
CA LYS A 137 -2.38 11.91 13.52
C LYS A 137 -3.26 11.14 14.49
N SER A 138 -4.49 10.80 14.09
CA SER A 138 -5.45 10.05 14.90
C SER A 138 -5.37 8.54 14.71
N ILE A 139 -4.45 8.04 13.86
CA ILE A 139 -4.27 6.60 13.63
C ILE A 139 -3.50 6.00 14.80
N VAL A 140 -4.27 5.50 15.77
CA VAL A 140 -3.75 4.91 17.01
C VAL A 140 -4.33 3.51 17.25
N SER A 141 -5.41 3.14 16.55
CA SER A 141 -6.06 1.83 16.65
C SER A 141 -5.77 0.94 15.44
N PRO A 142 -5.78 -0.39 15.60
CA PRO A 142 -5.63 -1.31 14.46
C PRO A 142 -6.70 -1.11 13.39
N ARG A 143 -7.93 -0.74 13.78
CA ARG A 143 -9.03 -0.50 12.84
C ARG A 143 -8.76 0.70 11.93
N GLN A 144 -8.32 1.82 12.50
CA GLN A 144 -7.92 3.01 11.73
C GLN A 144 -6.74 2.70 10.82
N GLU A 145 -5.80 1.89 11.29
CA GLU A 145 -4.64 1.48 10.52
C GLU A 145 -5.03 0.60 9.32
N VAL A 146 -6.02 -0.30 9.47
CA VAL A 146 -6.55 -1.08 8.34
C VAL A 146 -7.17 -0.17 7.28
N PHE A 147 -8.01 0.80 7.66
CA PHE A 147 -8.55 1.79 6.72
C PHE A 147 -7.44 2.56 6.01
N TYR A 148 -6.42 2.98 6.76
CA TYR A 148 -5.26 3.68 6.20
C TYR A 148 -4.54 2.84 5.14
N TRP A 149 -4.17 1.59 5.45
CA TRP A 149 -3.44 0.74 4.52
C TRP A 149 -4.28 0.36 3.30
N THR A 150 -5.59 0.16 3.46
CA THR A 150 -6.50 -0.07 2.34
C THR A 150 -6.59 1.17 1.43
N ALA A 151 -6.70 2.37 2.01
CA ALA A 151 -6.70 3.61 1.24
C ALA A 151 -5.35 3.83 0.52
N VAL A 152 -4.23 3.53 1.17
CA VAL A 152 -2.89 3.63 0.56
C VAL A 152 -2.77 2.68 -0.63
N LEU A 153 -3.17 1.41 -0.48
CA LEU A 153 -3.14 0.43 -1.58
C LEU A 153 -4.03 0.89 -2.76
N ALA A 154 -5.26 1.33 -2.48
CA ALA A 154 -6.16 1.86 -3.51
C ALA A 154 -5.56 3.08 -4.23
N THR A 155 -4.86 3.96 -3.50
CA THR A 155 -4.21 5.14 -4.07
C THR A 155 -3.05 4.77 -5.00
N PHE A 156 -2.25 3.77 -4.65
CA PHE A 156 -1.16 3.30 -5.52
C PHE A 156 -1.70 2.65 -6.79
N ALA A 157 -2.68 1.74 -6.68
CA ALA A 157 -3.32 1.12 -7.85
C ALA A 157 -4.00 2.17 -8.75
N LEU A 158 -4.66 3.17 -8.16
CA LEU A 158 -5.23 4.31 -8.88
C LEU A 158 -4.13 5.13 -9.58
N GLY A 159 -3.00 5.38 -8.92
CA GLY A 159 -1.87 6.12 -9.49
C GLY A 159 -1.32 5.42 -10.75
N THR A 160 -1.05 4.14 -10.67
CA THR A 160 -0.57 3.34 -11.81
C THR A 160 -1.59 3.28 -12.95
N SER A 161 -2.88 3.13 -12.65
CA SER A 161 -3.92 3.10 -13.71
C SER A 161 -4.20 4.44 -14.37
N ALA A 162 -3.90 5.56 -13.70
CA ALA A 162 -4.16 6.92 -14.19
C ALA A 162 -2.94 7.58 -14.85
N GLY A 163 -1.73 7.05 -14.64
CA GLY A 163 -0.46 7.55 -15.22
C GLY A 163 -0.17 6.90 -16.53
#